data_03917a4b8b73c37221a2c99c85eed70c
#
_entry.id   03917a4b8b73c37221a2c99c85eed70c
#
_cell.length_a   1.000
_cell.length_b   1.000
_cell.length_c   1.000
_cell.angle_alpha   90.00
_cell.angle_beta   90.00
_cell.angle_gamma   90.00
#
_symmetry.space_group_name_H-M   'P 1'
#
loop_
_entity.id
_entity.type
_entity.pdbx_description
1 polymer ?
#
loop_
_entity_poly.entity_id
_entity_poly.type
_entity_poly.pdbx_seq_one_letter_code
_entity_poly.pdbx_strand_id
1 'polypeptide(L)'
;MIREYHLRTDAEGFYNVTAKVREAVAESGVQNGVCVVFCPHTTAGMTINENSDPDVVTDLLFALRKTFPDRPEFLHVEGNSAAHLKAIVMLSLIHISEPTRH
;
A
#
# COMPACT_ATOMS: atom_id res chain seq x y z
N MET A 1 -9.37 -14.30 -12.56
CA MET A 1 -8.38 -15.00 -11.70
C MET A 1 -8.18 -14.19 -10.43
N ILE A 2 -8.10 -14.85 -9.31
CA ILE A 2 -7.82 -14.21 -8.01
C ILE A 2 -6.58 -14.86 -7.42
N ARG A 3 -5.68 -14.04 -6.92
CA ARG A 3 -4.53 -14.48 -6.14
C ARG A 3 -4.55 -13.77 -4.80
N GLU A 4 -4.24 -14.52 -3.75
CA GLU A 4 -4.13 -13.98 -2.42
C GLU A 4 -2.71 -14.17 -1.91
N TYR A 5 -2.15 -13.09 -1.38
CA TYR A 5 -0.81 -13.11 -0.83
C TYR A 5 -0.84 -12.64 0.62
N HIS A 6 0.00 -13.24 1.44
CA HIS A 6 0.15 -12.88 2.83
C HIS A 6 1.50 -12.22 3.02
N LEU A 7 1.49 -11.08 3.66
CA LEU A 7 2.69 -10.31 3.91
C LEU A 7 2.77 -10.01 5.40
N ARG A 8 3.90 -10.33 6.00
CA ARG A 8 4.13 -9.98 7.39
C ARG A 8 4.71 -8.58 7.47
N THR A 9 4.08 -7.71 8.27
CA THR A 9 4.51 -6.34 8.47
C THR A 9 4.68 -6.10 9.96
N ASP A 10 5.92 -6.03 10.42
CA ASP A 10 6.21 -5.94 11.86
C ASP A 10 6.20 -4.50 12.37
N ALA A 11 6.35 -3.53 11.49
CA ALA A 11 6.44 -2.13 11.87
C ALA A 11 5.84 -1.26 10.77
N GLU A 12 5.56 0.01 11.13
CA GLU A 12 5.14 1.00 10.15
C GLU A 12 6.21 1.14 9.05
N GLY A 13 5.77 1.09 7.81
CA GLY A 13 6.67 1.23 6.69
C GLY A 13 5.98 1.01 5.36
N PHE A 14 6.75 1.11 4.31
CA PHE A 14 6.32 0.76 2.97
C PHE A 14 6.92 -0.59 2.61
N TYR A 15 6.08 -1.48 2.11
CA TYR A 15 6.47 -2.83 1.77
C TYR A 15 6.23 -3.04 0.28
N ASN A 16 7.28 -3.33 -0.46
CA ASN A 16 7.20 -3.47 -1.91
C ASN A 16 6.59 -4.81 -2.29
N VAL A 17 5.45 -4.78 -2.94
CA VAL A 17 4.76 -5.99 -3.40
C VAL A 17 4.75 -6.13 -4.92
N THR A 18 5.55 -5.33 -5.61
CA THR A 18 5.59 -5.29 -7.07
C THR A 18 5.84 -6.66 -7.68
N ALA A 19 6.79 -7.42 -7.14
CA ALA A 19 7.12 -8.74 -7.68
C ALA A 19 5.94 -9.70 -7.58
N LYS A 20 5.17 -9.63 -6.49
CA LYS A 20 3.98 -10.47 -6.32
C LYS A 20 2.90 -10.12 -7.32
N VAL A 21 2.70 -8.84 -7.57
CA VAL A 21 1.72 -8.37 -8.56
C VAL A 21 2.14 -8.81 -9.96
N ARG A 22 3.40 -8.66 -10.30
CA ARG A 22 3.91 -9.10 -11.60
C ARG A 22 3.76 -10.60 -11.80
N GLU A 23 4.01 -11.38 -10.77
CA GLU A 23 3.83 -12.82 -10.81
C GLU A 23 2.38 -13.18 -11.09
N ALA A 24 1.44 -12.55 -10.37
CA ALA A 24 0.02 -12.81 -10.55
C ALA A 24 -0.45 -12.43 -11.97
N VAL A 25 0.01 -11.30 -12.48
CA VAL A 25 -0.34 -10.87 -13.83
C VAL A 25 0.21 -11.85 -14.87
N ALA A 26 1.45 -12.28 -14.71
CA ALA A 26 2.07 -13.23 -15.61
C ALA A 26 1.32 -14.58 -15.61
N GLU A 27 0.98 -15.07 -14.43
CA GLU A 27 0.23 -16.33 -14.29
C GLU A 27 -1.17 -16.26 -14.88
N SER A 28 -1.79 -15.09 -14.88
CA SER A 28 -3.13 -14.93 -15.43
C SER A 28 -3.18 -15.15 -16.94
N GLY A 29 -2.07 -14.95 -17.65
CA GLY A 29 -2.02 -15.00 -19.09
C GLY A 29 -2.71 -13.84 -19.79
N VAL A 30 -3.26 -12.90 -19.03
CA VAL A 30 -3.94 -11.72 -19.59
C VAL A 30 -2.89 -10.76 -20.11
N GLN A 31 -3.01 -10.36 -21.37
CA GLN A 31 -2.07 -9.42 -21.99
C GLN A 31 -2.58 -7.98 -21.94
N ASN A 32 -3.89 -7.81 -22.04
CA ASN A 32 -4.52 -6.50 -21.95
C ASN A 32 -5.70 -6.60 -21.00
N GLY A 33 -5.75 -5.77 -20.02
CA GLY A 33 -6.81 -5.83 -19.04
C GLY A 33 -6.56 -4.94 -17.84
N VAL A 34 -7.24 -5.26 -16.75
CA VAL A 34 -7.15 -4.52 -15.50
C VAL A 34 -6.73 -5.47 -14.41
N CYS A 35 -5.79 -5.03 -13.59
CA CYS A 35 -5.42 -5.71 -12.37
C CYS A 35 -5.87 -4.85 -11.20
N VAL A 36 -6.65 -5.42 -10.31
CA VAL A 36 -7.06 -4.75 -9.07
C VAL A 36 -6.23 -5.33 -7.94
N VAL A 37 -5.52 -4.46 -7.23
CA VAL A 37 -4.74 -4.84 -6.05
C VAL A 37 -5.47 -4.30 -4.84
N PHE A 38 -5.89 -5.19 -3.98
CA PHE A 38 -6.74 -4.83 -2.84
C PHE A 38 -6.11 -5.29 -1.54
N CYS A 39 -6.11 -4.39 -0.56
CA CYS A 39 -5.66 -4.69 0.81
C CYS A 39 -6.87 -4.60 1.73
N PRO A 40 -7.39 -5.74 2.23
CA PRO A 40 -8.62 -5.75 3.02
C PRO A 40 -8.36 -5.49 4.51
N HIS A 41 -7.62 -4.44 4.82
CA HIS A 41 -7.28 -4.08 6.19
C HIS A 41 -7.54 -2.61 6.48
N THR A 42 -7.82 -2.30 7.72
CA THR A 42 -8.18 -0.93 8.13
C THR A 42 -6.99 -0.15 8.66
N THR A 43 -5.83 -0.78 8.82
CA THR A 43 -4.59 -0.12 9.24
C THR A 43 -3.47 -0.28 8.22
N ALA A 44 -3.81 -0.68 7.03
CA ALA A 44 -2.88 -0.79 5.90
C ALA A 44 -3.60 -0.35 4.63
N GLY A 45 -2.84 0.08 3.66
CA GLY A 45 -3.38 0.51 2.38
C GLY A 45 -2.44 0.17 1.25
N MET A 46 -2.84 0.51 0.05
CA MET A 46 -2.09 0.19 -1.16
C MET A 46 -1.88 1.47 -1.95
N THR A 47 -0.67 1.66 -2.46
CA THR A 47 -0.36 2.81 -3.29
C THR A 47 0.71 2.46 -4.31
N ILE A 48 0.89 3.35 -5.26
CA ILE A 48 1.99 3.27 -6.24
C ILE A 48 2.80 4.54 -6.12
N ASN A 49 4.11 4.38 -5.95
CA ASN A 49 5.00 5.52 -5.91
C ASN A 49 6.40 5.10 -6.38
N GLU A 50 7.29 6.06 -6.45
CA GLU A 50 8.67 5.80 -6.81
C GLU A 50 9.35 4.95 -5.75
N ASN A 51 10.14 3.97 -6.17
CA ASN A 51 10.90 3.12 -5.27
C ASN A 51 12.38 3.01 -5.66
N SER A 52 12.82 3.78 -6.64
CA SER A 52 14.21 3.74 -7.07
C SER A 52 15.12 4.56 -6.17
N ASP A 53 14.60 5.60 -5.54
CA ASP A 53 15.34 6.43 -4.59
C ASP A 53 14.82 6.19 -3.17
N PRO A 54 15.62 5.59 -2.28
CA PRO A 54 15.18 5.32 -0.92
C PRO A 54 14.85 6.58 -0.13
N ASP A 55 15.34 7.74 -0.53
CA ASP A 55 15.02 8.99 0.15
C ASP A 55 13.55 9.36 -0.01
N VAL A 56 12.92 8.97 -1.12
CA VAL A 56 11.48 9.18 -1.31
C VAL A 56 10.69 8.44 -0.23
N VAL A 57 11.02 7.20 0.03
CA VAL A 57 10.35 6.41 1.06
C VAL A 57 10.58 7.03 2.44
N THR A 58 11.80 7.45 2.72
CA THR A 58 12.13 8.10 3.99
C THR A 58 11.31 9.37 4.18
N ASP A 59 11.22 10.20 3.15
CA ASP A 59 10.47 11.47 3.20
C ASP A 59 8.97 11.21 3.35
N LEU A 60 8.43 10.22 2.65
CA LEU A 60 7.02 9.88 2.76
C LEU A 60 6.67 9.42 4.16
N LEU A 61 7.50 8.56 4.76
CA LEU A 61 7.28 8.11 6.14
C LEU A 61 7.35 9.28 7.12
N PHE A 62 8.32 10.15 6.95
CA PHE A 62 8.46 11.33 7.78
C PHE A 62 7.21 12.22 7.70
N ALA A 63 6.78 12.51 6.48
CA ALA A 63 5.63 13.39 6.25
C ALA A 63 4.34 12.79 6.80
N LEU A 64 4.14 11.48 6.63
CA LEU A 64 2.96 10.80 7.16
C LEU A 64 2.94 10.82 8.68
N ARG A 65 4.07 10.61 9.33
CA ARG A 65 4.17 10.69 10.79
C ARG A 65 3.89 12.10 11.30
N LYS A 66 4.34 13.11 10.58
CA LYS A 66 4.09 14.51 10.95
C LYS A 66 2.65 14.92 10.70
N THR A 67 2.05 14.43 9.63
CA THR A 67 0.68 14.80 9.24
C THR A 67 -0.35 14.06 10.09
N PHE A 68 -0.10 12.80 10.41
CA PHE A 68 -1.01 11.94 11.16
C PHE A 68 -0.29 11.33 12.35
N PRO A 69 0.08 12.14 13.35
CA PRO A 69 0.71 11.60 14.57
C PRO A 69 -0.33 10.98 15.48
N ASP A 70 0.12 10.16 16.43
CA ASP A 70 -0.71 9.76 17.54
C ASP A 70 -1.05 10.99 18.38
N ARG A 71 -2.29 11.05 18.85
CA ARG A 71 -2.78 12.19 19.61
C ARG A 71 -3.46 11.72 20.88
N PRO A 72 -3.27 12.44 22.00
CA PRO A 72 -3.89 12.05 23.27
C PRO A 72 -5.42 12.14 23.24
N GLU A 73 -5.98 12.90 22.30
CA GLU A 73 -7.44 13.02 22.15
C GLU A 73 -8.08 11.78 21.53
N PHE A 74 -7.31 10.90 20.91
CA PHE A 74 -7.85 9.70 20.31
C PHE A 74 -8.40 8.74 21.35
N LEU A 75 -9.60 8.21 21.09
CA LEU A 75 -10.32 7.38 22.03
C LEU A 75 -10.14 5.87 21.83
N HIS A 76 -9.57 5.47 20.69
CA HIS A 76 -9.44 4.06 20.35
C HIS A 76 -8.54 3.34 21.35
N VAL A 77 -9.06 2.26 21.93
CA VAL A 77 -8.39 1.54 23.03
C VAL A 77 -7.04 0.95 22.59
N GLU A 78 -6.97 0.46 21.36
CA GLU A 78 -5.74 -0.13 20.83
C GLU A 78 -4.63 0.90 20.60
N GLY A 79 -4.96 2.18 20.57
CA GLY A 79 -3.97 3.23 20.43
C GLY A 79 -3.36 3.36 19.04
N ASN A 80 -4.05 2.87 18.02
CA ASN A 80 -3.54 2.88 16.65
C ASN A 80 -4.39 3.69 15.68
N SER A 81 -5.06 4.73 16.17
CA SER A 81 -5.90 5.59 15.32
C SER A 81 -5.11 6.26 14.19
N ALA A 82 -3.84 6.60 14.44
CA ALA A 82 -2.99 7.16 13.39
C ALA A 82 -2.83 6.20 12.22
N ALA A 83 -2.71 4.91 12.50
CA ALA A 83 -2.61 3.89 11.45
C ALA A 83 -3.91 3.80 10.65
N HIS A 84 -5.07 3.90 11.31
CA HIS A 84 -6.36 3.94 10.62
C HIS A 84 -6.48 5.16 9.71
N LEU A 85 -6.03 6.32 10.18
CA LEU A 85 -6.04 7.55 9.38
C LEU A 85 -5.14 7.43 8.15
N LYS A 86 -3.94 6.91 8.34
CA LYS A 86 -3.01 6.70 7.23
C LYS A 86 -3.58 5.72 6.21
N ALA A 87 -4.24 4.67 6.68
CA ALA A 87 -4.86 3.70 5.79
C ALA A 87 -5.95 4.34 4.93
N ILE A 88 -6.75 5.24 5.50
CA ILE A 88 -7.79 5.95 4.75
C ILE A 88 -7.19 6.73 3.58
N VAL A 89 -6.12 7.48 3.81
CA VAL A 89 -5.51 8.29 2.75
C VAL A 89 -4.77 7.45 1.73
N MET A 90 -4.31 6.27 2.12
CA MET A 90 -3.63 5.34 1.22
C MET A 90 -4.60 4.38 0.54
N LEU A 91 -5.85 4.32 1.01
CA LEU A 91 -6.84 3.43 0.46
C LEU A 91 -7.23 3.90 -0.92
N SER A 92 -6.66 3.28 -1.91
CA SER A 92 -7.02 3.53 -3.28
C SER A 92 -7.22 2.19 -3.96
N LEU A 93 -8.20 2.12 -4.83
CA LEU A 93 -8.28 1.03 -5.77
C LEU A 93 -7.20 1.27 -6.80
N ILE A 94 -6.17 0.46 -6.76
CA ILE A 94 -5.11 0.59 -7.72
C ILE A 94 -5.47 -0.24 -8.93
N HIS A 95 -5.68 0.46 -10.03
CA HIS A 95 -5.87 -0.16 -11.31
C HIS A 95 -4.52 -0.21 -12.01
N ILE A 96 -4.04 -1.43 -12.20
CA ILE A 96 -2.85 -1.63 -12.99
C ILE A 96 -3.34 -2.17 -14.33
N SER A 97 -3.37 -1.31 -15.32
CA SER A 97 -3.69 -1.72 -16.67
C SER A 97 -2.48 -2.36 -17.31
N GLU A 98 -2.66 -2.90 -18.50
CA GLU A 98 -1.54 -3.35 -19.30
C GLU A 98 -0.47 -2.28 -19.29
N PRO A 99 0.78 -2.62 -18.95
CA PRO A 99 1.84 -1.62 -18.85
C PRO A 99 2.01 -0.85 -20.15
N THR A 100 1.91 0.47 -20.02
CA THR A 100 2.19 1.34 -21.13
C THR A 100 3.69 1.55 -21.20
N ARG A 101 4.23 1.53 -22.39
CA ARG A 101 5.65 1.84 -22.56
C ARG A 101 5.83 3.34 -22.50
N HIS A 102 6.73 3.75 -21.67
CA HIS A 102 7.08 5.15 -21.54
C HIS A 102 8.55 5.34 -21.91
#